data_b7ea82d8e16431e01a75f5e5c8352310
#
_entry.id   b7ea82d8e16431e01a75f5e5c8352310
#
_cell.length_a   1.000
_cell.length_b   1.000
_cell.length_c   1.000
_cell.angle_alpha   90.00
_cell.angle_beta   90.00
_cell.angle_gamma   90.00
#
_symmetry.space_group_name_H-M   'P 1'
#
loop_
_entity.id
_entity.type
_entity.pdbx_description
1 polymer ?
#
loop_
_entity_poly.entity_id
_entity_poly.type
_entity_poly.pdbx_seq_one_letter_code
_entity_poly.pdbx_strand_id
1 'polypeptide(L)'
;SSAYGVPVILHLDHGDSVERCKHCIDNGFSSVMLDCSGEPYEENVRKVREVCEYAHRAGVVVGGEVMHPVEGKEKFVTAPEEALRYVEETGCDSLSVCCGNAHGMDPDYRKKLRVEEIAAIHALLPEMPLVLHATSVFDEAFIDRANRVGADRRQPFNFALEDLQATYSMGACKVNSALDIKILYTTAIREYMLRHPREMDPRKYLGYAREEIRRHIAGKHRNVFRDSGKSSLLDA
;
A
#
# COMPACT_ATOMS: atom_id res chain seq x y z
N SER A 1 7.04 -18.17 7.99
CA SER A 1 5.82 -18.39 7.18
C SER A 1 5.37 -19.85 7.23
N SER A 2 6.29 -20.80 7.28
CA SER A 2 6.00 -22.24 7.28
C SER A 2 5.05 -22.71 8.42
N ALA A 3 5.05 -22.02 9.57
CA ALA A 3 4.20 -22.38 10.70
C ALA A 3 2.69 -22.19 10.46
N TYR A 4 2.31 -21.39 9.47
CA TYR A 4 0.89 -21.04 9.20
C TYR A 4 0.43 -21.39 7.78
N GLY A 5 1.30 -21.97 6.93
CA GLY A 5 0.95 -22.33 5.55
C GLY A 5 0.60 -21.10 4.66
N VAL A 6 1.04 -19.91 5.06
CA VAL A 6 0.82 -18.68 4.29
C VAL A 6 2.17 -18.06 3.95
N PRO A 7 2.45 -17.76 2.67
CA PRO A 7 3.69 -17.09 2.29
C PRO A 7 3.75 -15.68 2.87
N VAL A 8 4.91 -15.29 3.36
CA VAL A 8 5.20 -13.95 3.86
C VAL A 8 6.41 -13.41 3.11
N ILE A 9 6.25 -12.26 2.49
CA ILE A 9 7.28 -11.58 1.71
C ILE A 9 7.82 -10.40 2.52
N LEU A 10 9.14 -10.29 2.61
CA LEU A 10 9.77 -9.10 3.13
C LEU A 10 9.95 -8.11 1.98
N HIS A 11 9.22 -7.00 2.05
CA HIS A 11 9.14 -5.98 1.01
C HIS A 11 9.61 -4.62 1.53
N LEU A 12 10.46 -3.93 0.75
CA LEU A 12 10.74 -2.51 0.95
C LEU A 12 9.65 -1.69 0.26
N ASP A 13 8.82 -1.02 1.04
CA ASP A 13 7.77 -0.13 0.57
C ASP A 13 8.29 1.32 0.56
N HIS A 14 8.15 2.03 -0.54
CA HIS A 14 8.67 3.40 -0.72
C HIS A 14 10.14 3.58 -0.37
N GLY A 15 11.03 2.81 -1.00
CA GLY A 15 12.48 3.02 -0.91
C GLY A 15 12.83 4.43 -1.43
N ASP A 16 13.66 5.14 -0.67
CA ASP A 16 14.01 6.53 -0.91
C ASP A 16 15.24 6.73 -1.82
N SER A 17 15.92 5.65 -2.16
CA SER A 17 17.13 5.71 -2.98
C SER A 17 17.49 4.35 -3.58
N VAL A 18 18.26 4.38 -4.66
CA VAL A 18 18.82 3.19 -5.33
C VAL A 18 19.69 2.39 -4.34
N GLU A 19 20.49 3.08 -3.54
CA GLU A 19 21.37 2.50 -2.53
C GLU A 19 20.57 1.75 -1.45
N ARG A 20 19.42 2.33 -1.03
CA ARG A 20 18.53 1.70 -0.07
C ARG A 20 17.95 0.40 -0.62
N CYS A 21 17.49 0.42 -1.87
CA CYS A 21 16.98 -0.77 -2.52
C CYS A 21 18.08 -1.86 -2.62
N LYS A 22 19.27 -1.53 -3.08
CA LYS A 22 20.41 -2.46 -3.14
C LYS A 22 20.75 -3.03 -1.77
N HIS A 23 20.82 -2.17 -0.75
CA HIS A 23 21.08 -2.61 0.63
C HIS A 23 20.01 -3.59 1.14
N CYS A 24 18.74 -3.34 0.87
CA CYS A 24 17.67 -4.28 1.25
C CYS A 24 17.79 -5.61 0.51
N ILE A 25 18.07 -5.60 -0.79
CA ILE A 25 18.30 -6.80 -1.59
C ILE A 25 19.45 -7.65 -1.00
N ASP A 26 20.58 -7.02 -0.71
CA ASP A 26 21.76 -7.67 -0.14
C ASP A 26 21.50 -8.25 1.26
N ASN A 27 20.50 -7.73 1.97
CA ASN A 27 20.07 -8.21 3.29
C ASN A 27 18.83 -9.13 3.25
N GLY A 28 18.52 -9.72 2.10
CA GLY A 28 17.54 -10.80 1.97
C GLY A 28 16.09 -10.35 1.80
N PHE A 29 15.85 -9.12 1.40
CA PHE A 29 14.52 -8.72 0.91
C PHE A 29 14.26 -9.43 -0.42
N SER A 30 13.08 -10.01 -0.54
CA SER A 30 12.65 -10.69 -1.77
C SER A 30 11.86 -9.80 -2.70
N SER A 31 11.53 -8.58 -2.25
CA SER A 31 10.82 -7.57 -3.03
C SER A 31 11.22 -6.18 -2.56
N VAL A 32 11.41 -5.26 -3.49
CA VAL A 32 11.70 -3.85 -3.21
C VAL A 32 10.88 -2.95 -4.12
N MET A 33 10.59 -1.74 -3.67
CA MET A 33 10.02 -0.68 -4.47
C MET A 33 10.87 0.58 -4.30
N LEU A 34 11.23 1.21 -5.41
CA LEU A 34 11.82 2.53 -5.42
C LEU A 34 10.76 3.58 -5.75
N ASP A 35 10.61 4.57 -4.87
CA ASP A 35 9.68 5.68 -5.05
C ASP A 35 10.43 6.94 -5.49
N CYS A 36 10.45 7.17 -6.79
CA CYS A 36 10.94 8.38 -7.42
C CYS A 36 9.81 9.18 -8.10
N SER A 37 8.57 8.95 -7.68
CA SER A 37 7.38 9.59 -8.29
C SER A 37 7.38 11.12 -8.17
N GLY A 38 8.12 11.68 -7.23
CA GLY A 38 8.32 13.12 -7.07
C GLY A 38 9.43 13.72 -7.94
N GLU A 39 10.17 12.91 -8.69
CA GLU A 39 11.26 13.35 -9.57
C GLU A 39 10.79 13.52 -11.02
N PRO A 40 11.58 14.17 -11.89
CA PRO A 40 11.30 14.17 -13.32
C PRO A 40 11.20 12.75 -13.88
N TYR A 41 10.30 12.54 -14.82
CA TYR A 41 10.02 11.21 -15.40
C TYR A 41 11.28 10.43 -15.82
N GLU A 42 12.17 11.09 -16.53
CA GLU A 42 13.41 10.47 -17.04
C GLU A 42 14.35 10.02 -15.90
N GLU A 43 14.40 10.77 -14.80
CA GLU A 43 15.17 10.38 -13.62
C GLU A 43 14.52 9.23 -12.87
N ASN A 44 13.19 9.22 -12.73
CA ASN A 44 12.44 8.10 -12.17
C ASN A 44 12.74 6.83 -12.98
N VAL A 45 12.55 6.86 -14.30
CA VAL A 45 12.83 5.73 -15.19
C VAL A 45 14.28 5.25 -15.05
N ARG A 46 15.25 6.16 -15.09
CA ARG A 46 16.66 5.81 -15.00
C ARG A 46 16.99 5.06 -13.69
N LYS A 47 16.52 5.59 -12.56
CA LYS A 47 16.78 5.02 -11.24
C LYS A 47 16.07 3.68 -11.02
N VAL A 48 14.80 3.57 -11.43
CA VAL A 48 14.05 2.33 -11.29
C VAL A 48 14.64 1.24 -12.17
N ARG A 49 15.05 1.55 -13.41
CA ARG A 49 15.78 0.61 -14.28
C ARG A 49 17.06 0.09 -13.64
N GLU A 50 17.85 0.99 -13.03
CA GLU A 50 19.08 0.60 -12.31
C GLU A 50 18.78 -0.38 -11.17
N VAL A 51 17.69 -0.17 -10.43
CA VAL A 51 17.27 -1.11 -9.37
C VAL A 51 16.81 -2.43 -9.98
N CYS A 52 16.03 -2.42 -11.07
CA CYS A 52 15.58 -3.62 -11.76
C CYS A 52 16.76 -4.48 -12.23
N GLU A 53 17.76 -3.87 -12.89
CA GLU A 53 18.97 -4.56 -13.33
C GLU A 53 19.74 -5.20 -12.18
N TYR A 54 19.79 -4.55 -11.02
CA TYR A 54 20.45 -5.09 -9.83
C TYR A 54 19.65 -6.22 -9.20
N ALA A 55 18.35 -6.00 -8.99
CA ALA A 55 17.44 -6.89 -8.30
C ALA A 55 17.22 -8.21 -9.07
N HIS A 56 17.03 -8.14 -10.38
CA HIS A 56 16.78 -9.31 -11.23
C HIS A 56 17.96 -10.29 -11.22
N ARG A 57 19.22 -9.80 -11.11
CA ARG A 57 20.39 -10.69 -10.94
C ARG A 57 20.35 -11.48 -9.62
N ALA A 58 19.67 -10.94 -8.61
CA ALA A 58 19.49 -11.59 -7.31
C ALA A 58 18.14 -12.35 -7.20
N GLY A 59 17.33 -12.39 -8.25
CA GLY A 59 15.99 -13.01 -8.22
C GLY A 59 14.98 -12.24 -7.36
N VAL A 60 15.16 -10.93 -7.18
CA VAL A 60 14.31 -10.06 -6.39
C VAL A 60 13.39 -9.24 -7.32
N VAL A 61 12.11 -9.15 -6.99
CA VAL A 61 11.13 -8.40 -7.76
C VAL A 61 11.11 -6.92 -7.38
N VAL A 62 10.86 -6.06 -8.37
CA VAL A 62 10.88 -4.60 -8.21
C VAL A 62 9.53 -3.98 -8.53
N GLY A 63 9.04 -3.15 -7.61
CA GLY A 63 7.92 -2.24 -7.85
C GLY A 63 8.41 -0.87 -8.31
N GLY A 64 7.73 -0.32 -9.32
CA GLY A 64 7.88 1.08 -9.70
C GLY A 64 6.62 1.87 -9.40
N GLU A 65 6.74 3.20 -9.39
CA GLU A 65 5.60 4.11 -9.23
C GLU A 65 5.66 5.23 -10.24
N VAL A 66 4.55 5.42 -10.96
CA VAL A 66 4.39 6.52 -11.90
C VAL A 66 3.25 7.42 -11.46
N MET A 67 3.59 8.68 -11.20
CA MET A 67 2.70 9.69 -10.61
C MET A 67 3.04 11.07 -11.17
N HIS A 68 2.97 11.24 -12.51
CA HIS A 68 3.24 12.53 -13.11
C HIS A 68 1.96 13.33 -13.35
N PRO A 69 1.95 14.62 -12.99
CA PRO A 69 0.92 15.53 -13.44
C PRO A 69 1.06 15.72 -14.94
N VAL A 70 0.17 15.14 -15.70
CA VAL A 70 0.00 15.50 -17.12
C VAL A 70 -0.69 16.86 -17.16
N GLU A 71 -0.12 17.81 -17.93
CA GLU A 71 -0.68 19.15 -18.08
C GLU A 71 -2.16 19.08 -18.46
N GLY A 72 -3.02 19.73 -17.68
CA GLY A 72 -4.47 19.73 -17.88
C GLY A 72 -5.25 18.54 -17.28
N LYS A 73 -4.60 17.60 -16.58
CA LYS A 73 -5.26 16.51 -15.81
C LYS A 73 -5.20 16.77 -14.31
N GLU A 74 -6.12 16.18 -13.57
CA GLU A 74 -6.08 16.20 -12.10
C GLU A 74 -4.75 15.63 -11.60
N LYS A 75 -4.17 16.26 -10.59
CA LYS A 75 -2.79 16.03 -10.08
C LYS A 75 -2.49 14.59 -9.59
N PHE A 76 -3.42 13.64 -9.72
CA PHE A 76 -3.31 12.34 -9.08
C PHE A 76 -3.89 11.20 -9.94
N VAL A 77 -3.64 11.22 -11.23
CA VAL A 77 -4.07 10.16 -12.14
C VAL A 77 -2.93 9.77 -13.07
N THR A 78 -2.58 8.50 -13.07
CA THR A 78 -1.65 7.91 -14.04
C THR A 78 -2.37 7.71 -15.37
N ALA A 79 -1.82 8.23 -16.47
CA ALA A 79 -2.36 7.97 -17.80
C ALA A 79 -2.00 6.55 -18.25
N PRO A 80 -2.93 5.81 -18.92
CA PRO A 80 -2.66 4.46 -19.37
C PRO A 80 -1.43 4.32 -20.28
N GLU A 81 -1.25 5.26 -21.21
CA GLU A 81 -0.09 5.29 -22.13
C GLU A 81 1.22 5.59 -21.40
N GLU A 82 1.17 6.40 -20.34
CA GLU A 82 2.32 6.67 -19.49
C GLU A 82 2.69 5.43 -18.66
N ALA A 83 1.71 4.71 -18.15
CA ALA A 83 1.92 3.45 -17.45
C ALA A 83 2.61 2.42 -18.35
N LEU A 84 2.11 2.24 -19.59
CA LEU A 84 2.72 1.34 -20.55
C LEU A 84 4.18 1.72 -20.84
N ARG A 85 4.41 2.97 -21.19
CA ARG A 85 5.76 3.50 -21.48
C ARG A 85 6.70 3.28 -20.31
N TYR A 86 6.24 3.56 -19.08
CA TYR A 86 7.04 3.41 -17.87
C TYR A 86 7.46 1.97 -17.61
N VAL A 87 6.56 1.02 -17.78
CA VAL A 87 6.86 -0.42 -17.64
C VAL A 87 7.86 -0.87 -18.67
N GLU A 88 7.69 -0.50 -19.93
CA GLU A 88 8.62 -0.86 -21.03
C GLU A 88 10.02 -0.26 -20.79
N GLU A 89 10.10 0.96 -20.29
CA GLU A 89 11.36 1.66 -20.07
C GLU A 89 12.09 1.23 -18.80
N THR A 90 11.36 0.83 -17.75
CA THR A 90 11.97 0.45 -16.47
C THR A 90 12.22 -1.04 -16.32
N GLY A 91 11.35 -1.87 -16.88
CA GLY A 91 11.35 -3.32 -16.68
C GLY A 91 10.91 -3.73 -15.27
N CYS A 92 10.10 -2.91 -14.57
CA CYS A 92 9.59 -3.24 -13.23
C CYS A 92 8.59 -4.41 -13.29
N ASP A 93 8.50 -5.18 -12.19
CA ASP A 93 7.67 -6.38 -12.08
C ASP A 93 6.26 -6.09 -11.53
N SER A 94 6.05 -4.92 -10.96
CA SER A 94 4.74 -4.43 -10.53
C SER A 94 4.69 -2.91 -10.62
N LEU A 95 3.51 -2.37 -10.89
CA LEU A 95 3.33 -0.94 -11.09
C LEU A 95 2.36 -0.35 -10.09
N SER A 96 2.85 0.58 -9.28
CA SER A 96 2.01 1.45 -8.47
C SER A 96 1.44 2.57 -9.34
N VAL A 97 0.10 2.66 -9.35
CA VAL A 97 -0.63 3.64 -10.15
C VAL A 97 -1.39 4.61 -9.26
N CYS A 98 -1.46 5.86 -9.68
CA CYS A 98 -2.27 6.88 -9.04
C CYS A 98 -3.60 7.04 -9.79
N CYS A 99 -4.66 6.57 -9.18
CA CYS A 99 -6.02 6.63 -9.70
C CYS A 99 -6.96 7.31 -8.70
N GLY A 100 -6.58 8.48 -8.19
CA GLY A 100 -7.28 9.18 -7.13
C GLY A 100 -6.89 8.76 -5.71
N ASN A 101 -5.90 7.89 -5.56
CA ASN A 101 -5.34 7.40 -4.30
C ASN A 101 -4.10 8.22 -3.92
N ALA A 102 -4.28 9.43 -3.37
CA ALA A 102 -3.16 10.24 -2.94
C ALA A 102 -2.71 9.89 -1.51
N HIS A 103 -1.39 9.91 -1.27
CA HIS A 103 -0.84 9.87 0.07
C HIS A 103 -1.12 11.19 0.82
N GLY A 104 -1.36 11.08 2.13
CA GLY A 104 -1.56 12.23 3.00
C GLY A 104 -3.02 12.52 3.32
N MET A 105 -3.19 13.56 4.12
CA MET A 105 -4.48 14.03 4.61
C MET A 105 -4.67 15.46 4.12
N ASP A 106 -5.05 15.62 2.88
CA ASP A 106 -5.60 16.90 2.42
C ASP A 106 -7.08 16.92 2.82
N PRO A 107 -7.51 17.77 3.74
CA PRO A 107 -8.90 17.83 4.20
C PRO A 107 -9.87 18.24 3.10
N ASP A 108 -9.40 18.89 2.05
CA ASP A 108 -10.21 19.38 0.93
C ASP A 108 -10.24 18.39 -0.25
N TYR A 109 -9.40 17.37 -0.22
CA TYR A 109 -9.33 16.35 -1.27
C TYR A 109 -10.25 15.16 -0.97
N ARG A 110 -11.36 15.07 -1.67
CA ARG A 110 -12.24 13.91 -1.66
C ARG A 110 -11.66 12.82 -2.56
N LYS A 111 -11.02 11.85 -1.96
CA LYS A 111 -10.49 10.68 -2.67
C LYS A 111 -11.65 9.93 -3.32
N LYS A 112 -11.68 9.96 -4.64
CA LYS A 112 -12.54 9.10 -5.45
C LYS A 112 -11.62 8.20 -6.25
N LEU A 113 -11.75 6.90 -6.04
CA LEU A 113 -10.99 5.93 -6.84
C LEU A 113 -11.56 5.95 -8.27
N ARG A 114 -10.67 6.18 -9.23
CA ARG A 114 -11.03 6.24 -10.65
C ARG A 114 -10.86 4.85 -11.25
N VAL A 115 -11.88 4.06 -11.11
CA VAL A 115 -11.90 2.65 -11.49
C VAL A 115 -11.72 2.48 -13.00
N GLU A 116 -12.21 3.43 -13.78
CA GLU A 116 -12.12 3.44 -15.24
C GLU A 116 -10.67 3.56 -15.74
N GLU A 117 -9.84 4.35 -15.05
CA GLU A 117 -8.41 4.49 -15.37
C GLU A 117 -7.64 3.21 -15.05
N ILE A 118 -7.97 2.56 -13.93
CA ILE A 118 -7.37 1.26 -13.57
C ILE A 118 -7.71 0.22 -14.65
N ALA A 119 -8.97 0.18 -15.07
CA ALA A 119 -9.40 -0.72 -16.15
C ALA A 119 -8.69 -0.42 -17.47
N ALA A 120 -8.50 0.86 -17.81
CA ALA A 120 -7.79 1.27 -19.02
C ALA A 120 -6.30 0.91 -18.96
N ILE A 121 -5.65 1.08 -17.82
CA ILE A 121 -4.25 0.66 -17.60
C ILE A 121 -4.15 -0.87 -17.74
N HIS A 122 -5.04 -1.61 -17.10
CA HIS A 122 -5.04 -3.07 -17.18
C HIS A 122 -5.30 -3.58 -18.60
N ALA A 123 -6.12 -2.89 -19.38
CA ALA A 123 -6.35 -3.26 -20.79
C ALA A 123 -5.09 -3.15 -21.66
N LEU A 124 -4.19 -2.20 -21.37
CA LEU A 124 -2.90 -2.05 -22.04
C LEU A 124 -1.82 -2.98 -21.46
N LEU A 125 -1.92 -3.31 -20.17
CA LEU A 125 -0.95 -4.07 -19.41
C LEU A 125 -1.63 -5.27 -18.70
N PRO A 126 -2.21 -6.24 -19.42
CA PRO A 126 -3.05 -7.28 -18.82
C PRO A 126 -2.28 -8.22 -17.86
N GLU A 127 -0.98 -8.39 -18.07
CA GLU A 127 -0.13 -9.25 -17.23
C GLU A 127 0.60 -8.49 -16.12
N MET A 128 0.51 -7.15 -16.09
CA MET A 128 1.21 -6.33 -15.09
C MET A 128 0.42 -6.29 -13.78
N PRO A 129 1.02 -6.76 -12.66
CA PRO A 129 0.42 -6.62 -11.35
C PRO A 129 0.31 -5.13 -10.97
N LEU A 130 -0.90 -4.61 -10.83
CA LEU A 130 -1.13 -3.24 -10.39
C LEU A 130 -1.17 -3.15 -8.86
N VAL A 131 -0.55 -2.11 -8.34
CA VAL A 131 -0.46 -1.81 -6.90
C VAL A 131 -1.21 -0.53 -6.59
N LEU A 132 -2.06 -0.56 -5.57
CA LEU A 132 -2.77 0.63 -5.09
C LEU A 132 -2.28 1.01 -3.70
N HIS A 133 -1.79 2.24 -3.59
CA HIS A 133 -1.37 2.85 -2.32
C HIS A 133 -2.51 3.64 -1.66
N ALA A 134 -2.32 4.04 -0.40
CA ALA A 134 -3.24 4.86 0.38
C ALA A 134 -4.68 4.33 0.47
N THR A 135 -4.85 3.01 0.45
CA THR A 135 -6.14 2.31 0.38
C THR A 135 -6.69 1.87 1.74
N SER A 136 -6.37 2.59 2.82
CA SER A 136 -6.98 2.31 4.12
C SER A 136 -8.48 2.55 4.08
N VAL A 137 -9.27 1.53 4.41
CA VAL A 137 -10.74 1.59 4.51
C VAL A 137 -11.13 1.43 5.97
N PHE A 138 -11.88 2.40 6.49
CA PHE A 138 -12.45 2.40 7.84
C PHE A 138 -13.66 3.33 7.92
N ASP A 139 -14.54 3.10 8.90
CA ASP A 139 -15.78 3.83 9.10
C ASP A 139 -15.65 4.99 10.11
N GLU A 140 -16.71 5.76 10.27
CA GLU A 140 -16.78 6.85 11.24
C GLU A 140 -16.55 6.35 12.67
N ALA A 141 -17.09 5.20 13.02
CA ALA A 141 -16.98 4.63 14.36
C ALA A 141 -15.52 4.34 14.72
N PHE A 142 -14.70 4.00 13.73
CA PHE A 142 -13.26 3.81 13.91
C PHE A 142 -12.55 5.11 14.32
N ILE A 143 -12.88 6.22 13.66
CA ILE A 143 -12.33 7.56 13.97
C ILE A 143 -12.86 8.06 15.29
N ASP A 144 -14.15 7.89 15.57
CA ASP A 144 -14.75 8.25 16.86
C ASP A 144 -14.11 7.51 18.02
N ARG A 145 -13.79 6.21 17.83
CA ARG A 145 -13.04 5.44 18.81
C ARG A 145 -11.69 6.09 19.11
N ALA A 146 -10.94 6.51 18.11
CA ALA A 146 -9.66 7.18 18.27
C ALA A 146 -9.81 8.54 18.96
N ASN A 147 -10.83 9.31 18.60
CA ASN A 147 -11.09 10.64 19.17
C ASN A 147 -11.49 10.59 20.65
N ARG A 148 -12.21 9.55 21.07
CA ARG A 148 -12.53 9.32 22.50
C ARG A 148 -11.29 9.20 23.40
N VAL A 149 -10.15 8.86 22.83
CA VAL A 149 -8.87 8.79 23.56
C VAL A 149 -7.88 9.88 23.15
N GLY A 150 -8.39 10.99 22.61
CA GLY A 150 -7.61 12.20 22.34
C GLY A 150 -6.77 12.13 21.07
N ALA A 151 -7.24 11.45 20.03
CA ALA A 151 -6.53 11.44 18.74
C ALA A 151 -6.69 12.75 17.97
N ASP A 152 -7.78 13.49 18.21
CA ASP A 152 -8.12 14.74 17.50
C ASP A 152 -8.01 14.60 15.97
N ARG A 153 -8.64 13.52 15.45
CA ARG A 153 -8.66 13.24 14.03
C ARG A 153 -9.95 13.75 13.40
N ARG A 154 -9.80 14.57 12.36
CA ARG A 154 -10.90 14.80 11.42
C ARG A 154 -11.04 13.54 10.57
N GLN A 155 -12.24 13.29 10.05
CA GLN A 155 -12.47 12.15 9.18
C GLN A 155 -11.51 12.19 8.00
N PRO A 156 -10.64 11.20 7.83
CA PRO A 156 -9.92 11.07 6.59
C PRO A 156 -10.90 10.60 5.51
N PHE A 157 -10.72 11.09 4.31
CA PHE A 157 -11.48 10.62 3.18
C PHE A 157 -11.07 9.19 2.85
N ASN A 158 -12.06 8.29 2.87
CA ASN A 158 -11.90 6.91 2.44
C ASN A 158 -12.48 6.72 1.05
N PHE A 159 -11.97 5.74 0.35
CA PHE A 159 -12.65 5.19 -0.81
C PHE A 159 -13.89 4.42 -0.36
N ALA A 160 -14.87 4.33 -1.25
CA ALA A 160 -15.91 3.32 -1.10
C ALA A 160 -15.28 1.93 -1.18
N LEU A 161 -15.71 1.03 -0.29
CA LEU A 161 -15.18 -0.34 -0.28
C LEU A 161 -15.45 -1.07 -1.59
N GLU A 162 -16.62 -0.79 -2.17
CA GLU A 162 -17.07 -1.35 -3.43
C GLU A 162 -16.18 -0.94 -4.60
N ASP A 163 -15.75 0.32 -4.64
CA ASP A 163 -14.81 0.82 -5.66
C ASP A 163 -13.46 0.11 -5.54
N LEU A 164 -12.92 -0.02 -4.32
CA LEU A 164 -11.67 -0.75 -4.11
C LEU A 164 -11.80 -2.23 -4.54
N GLN A 165 -12.90 -2.88 -4.18
CA GLN A 165 -13.11 -4.29 -4.53
C GLN A 165 -13.33 -4.50 -6.04
N ALA A 166 -13.91 -3.54 -6.74
CA ALA A 166 -14.06 -3.58 -8.19
C ALA A 166 -12.70 -3.64 -8.91
N THR A 167 -11.67 -2.99 -8.36
CA THR A 167 -10.33 -2.97 -8.97
C THR A 167 -9.63 -4.32 -8.98
N TYR A 168 -10.05 -5.27 -8.14
CA TYR A 168 -9.42 -6.61 -8.08
C TYR A 168 -9.63 -7.43 -9.36
N SER A 169 -10.74 -7.20 -10.07
CA SER A 169 -10.97 -7.77 -11.39
C SER A 169 -10.31 -6.98 -12.53
N MET A 170 -9.61 -5.89 -12.20
CA MET A 170 -8.96 -4.98 -13.13
C MET A 170 -7.43 -4.93 -12.90
N GLY A 171 -6.86 -6.03 -12.44
CA GLY A 171 -5.40 -6.16 -12.28
C GLY A 171 -4.81 -5.60 -10.99
N ALA A 172 -5.61 -5.03 -10.07
CA ALA A 172 -5.13 -4.63 -8.76
C ALA A 172 -4.87 -5.86 -7.89
N CYS A 173 -3.61 -6.27 -7.80
CA CYS A 173 -3.16 -7.48 -7.10
C CYS A 173 -2.60 -7.20 -5.71
N LYS A 174 -2.19 -5.96 -5.44
CA LYS A 174 -1.60 -5.54 -4.17
C LYS A 174 -2.22 -4.22 -3.72
N VAL A 175 -2.57 -4.14 -2.45
CA VAL A 175 -3.06 -2.92 -1.82
C VAL A 175 -2.26 -2.60 -0.57
N ASN A 176 -1.73 -1.38 -0.48
CA ASN A 176 -0.91 -0.92 0.63
C ASN A 176 -1.77 -0.07 1.58
N SER A 177 -1.86 -0.53 2.83
CA SER A 177 -2.73 0.07 3.83
C SER A 177 -1.98 0.19 5.16
N ALA A 178 -1.77 1.41 5.62
CA ALA A 178 -1.00 1.68 6.83
C ALA A 178 -1.71 2.64 7.81
N LEU A 179 -2.53 3.57 7.31
CA LEU A 179 -3.11 4.64 8.15
C LEU A 179 -4.04 4.07 9.21
N ASP A 180 -4.89 3.13 8.86
CA ASP A 180 -5.78 2.43 9.79
C ASP A 180 -5.00 1.68 10.87
N ILE A 181 -3.91 1.02 10.53
CA ILE A 181 -3.03 0.33 11.48
C ILE A 181 -2.39 1.33 12.44
N LYS A 182 -1.87 2.44 11.93
CA LYS A 182 -1.24 3.50 12.76
C LYS A 182 -2.23 4.11 13.75
N ILE A 183 -3.45 4.43 13.27
CA ILE A 183 -4.51 4.98 14.12
C ILE A 183 -4.90 3.94 15.18
N LEU A 184 -5.18 2.70 14.78
CA LEU A 184 -5.62 1.65 15.70
C LEU A 184 -4.55 1.34 16.75
N TYR A 185 -3.28 1.25 16.37
CA TYR A 185 -2.18 0.97 17.28
C TYR A 185 -2.10 2.02 18.38
N THR A 186 -2.10 3.29 17.99
CA THR A 186 -2.06 4.42 18.93
C THR A 186 -3.32 4.47 19.81
N THR A 187 -4.49 4.24 19.21
CA THR A 187 -5.77 4.21 19.93
C THR A 187 -5.78 3.13 20.99
N ALA A 188 -5.41 1.91 20.63
CA ALA A 188 -5.38 0.76 21.56
C ALA A 188 -4.42 0.97 22.73
N ILE A 189 -3.24 1.55 22.47
CA ILE A 189 -2.29 1.91 23.55
C ILE A 189 -2.93 2.92 24.51
N ARG A 190 -3.52 3.99 23.99
CA ARG A 190 -4.17 5.02 24.81
C ARG A 190 -5.34 4.45 25.60
N GLU A 191 -6.19 3.63 25.00
CA GLU A 191 -7.29 2.94 25.67
C GLU A 191 -6.79 2.06 26.81
N TYR A 192 -5.70 1.31 26.60
CA TYR A 192 -5.12 0.46 27.62
C TYR A 192 -4.59 1.28 28.79
N MET A 193 -3.84 2.34 28.53
CA MET A 193 -3.28 3.22 29.56
C MET A 193 -4.36 3.93 30.38
N LEU A 194 -5.45 4.37 29.73
CA LEU A 194 -6.60 4.97 30.42
C LEU A 194 -7.29 3.97 31.36
N ARG A 195 -7.44 2.71 30.95
CA ARG A 195 -8.05 1.65 31.76
C ARG A 195 -7.14 1.13 32.86
N HIS A 196 -5.82 1.23 32.64
CA HIS A 196 -4.78 0.70 33.54
C HIS A 196 -3.72 1.78 33.87
N PRO A 197 -4.08 2.88 34.55
CA PRO A 197 -3.21 4.05 34.72
C PRO A 197 -1.94 3.77 35.54
N ARG A 198 -1.87 2.65 36.26
CA ARG A 198 -0.68 2.24 37.03
C ARG A 198 0.22 1.27 36.27
N GLU A 199 -0.18 0.84 35.09
CA GLU A 199 0.61 -0.11 34.29
C GLU A 199 1.78 0.61 33.60
N MET A 200 2.99 0.16 33.84
CA MET A 200 4.22 0.72 33.26
C MET A 200 4.98 -0.29 32.39
N ASP A 201 4.51 -1.55 32.32
CA ASP A 201 5.15 -2.56 31.52
C ASP A 201 4.73 -2.46 30.02
N PRO A 202 5.65 -2.07 29.12
CA PRO A 202 5.33 -1.93 27.70
C PRO A 202 4.84 -3.23 27.06
N ARG A 203 5.23 -4.39 27.55
CA ARG A 203 4.77 -5.68 27.05
C ARG A 203 3.25 -5.83 27.16
N LYS A 204 2.63 -5.17 28.14
CA LYS A 204 1.18 -5.22 28.37
C LYS A 204 0.42 -4.36 27.36
N TYR A 205 0.71 -3.06 27.31
CA TYR A 205 -0.03 -2.17 26.40
C TYR A 205 0.32 -2.39 24.92
N LEU A 206 1.58 -2.73 24.59
CA LEU A 206 1.95 -3.10 23.23
C LEU A 206 1.36 -4.47 22.84
N GLY A 207 1.31 -5.43 23.79
CA GLY A 207 0.66 -6.72 23.59
C GLY A 207 -0.83 -6.59 23.29
N TYR A 208 -1.53 -5.73 24.04
CA TYR A 208 -2.94 -5.41 23.76
C TYR A 208 -3.13 -4.77 22.39
N ALA A 209 -2.31 -3.78 22.06
CA ALA A 209 -2.39 -3.12 20.77
C ALA A 209 -2.10 -4.07 19.59
N ARG A 210 -1.12 -4.98 19.75
CA ARG A 210 -0.84 -6.02 18.75
C ARG A 210 -2.03 -6.95 18.51
N GLU A 211 -2.74 -7.32 19.55
CA GLU A 211 -3.92 -8.18 19.44
C GLU A 211 -5.08 -7.46 18.73
N GLU A 212 -5.27 -6.17 18.99
CA GLU A 212 -6.26 -5.35 18.27
C GLU A 212 -5.93 -5.27 16.78
N ILE A 213 -4.65 -5.04 16.43
CA ILE A 213 -4.19 -5.06 15.03
C ILE A 213 -4.44 -6.44 14.39
N ARG A 214 -4.09 -7.52 15.08
CA ARG A 214 -4.31 -8.89 14.57
C ARG A 214 -5.77 -9.12 14.18
N ARG A 215 -6.71 -8.68 15.04
CA ARG A 215 -8.15 -8.80 14.77
C ARG A 215 -8.58 -7.94 13.58
N HIS A 216 -8.07 -6.71 13.52
CA HIS A 216 -8.35 -5.77 12.43
C HIS A 216 -7.88 -6.32 11.07
N ILE A 217 -6.63 -6.77 10.99
CA ILE A 217 -6.06 -7.35 9.77
C ILE A 217 -6.83 -8.62 9.36
N ALA A 218 -7.15 -9.52 10.31
CA ALA A 218 -7.98 -10.68 10.00
C ALA A 218 -9.37 -10.29 9.47
N GLY A 219 -9.93 -9.19 9.94
CA GLY A 219 -11.16 -8.61 9.40
C GLY A 219 -10.99 -8.08 7.97
N LYS A 220 -9.85 -7.43 7.68
CA LYS A 220 -9.54 -6.95 6.32
C LYS A 220 -9.40 -8.11 5.33
N HIS A 221 -8.72 -9.18 5.68
CA HIS A 221 -8.62 -10.37 4.82
C HIS A 221 -10.00 -10.96 4.48
N ARG A 222 -10.93 -10.98 5.45
CA ARG A 222 -12.29 -11.49 5.19
C ARG A 222 -13.15 -10.53 4.37
N ASN A 223 -13.15 -9.25 4.73
CA ASN A 223 -14.19 -8.32 4.30
C ASN A 223 -13.71 -7.32 3.23
N VAL A 224 -12.40 -6.99 3.21
CA VAL A 224 -11.82 -6.05 2.25
C VAL A 224 -11.17 -6.82 1.12
N PHE A 225 -10.13 -7.60 1.41
CA PHE A 225 -9.35 -8.31 0.39
C PHE A 225 -10.03 -9.57 -0.14
N ARG A 226 -10.92 -10.19 0.65
CA ARG A 226 -11.66 -11.41 0.28
C ARG A 226 -10.76 -12.59 -0.08
N ASP A 227 -9.57 -12.66 0.51
CA ASP A 227 -8.55 -13.69 0.30
C ASP A 227 -8.44 -14.70 1.45
N SER A 228 -9.24 -14.53 2.50
CA SER A 228 -9.27 -15.45 3.64
C SER A 228 -9.63 -16.87 3.19
N GLY A 229 -8.78 -17.83 3.59
CA GLY A 229 -8.97 -19.25 3.23
C GLY A 229 -8.49 -19.62 1.81
N LYS A 230 -7.83 -18.71 1.09
CA LYS A 230 -7.39 -18.95 -0.29
C LYS A 230 -5.89 -19.26 -0.43
N SER A 231 -5.20 -19.55 0.67
CA SER A 231 -3.76 -19.85 0.62
C SER A 231 -3.40 -21.04 -0.26
N SER A 232 -4.31 -22.04 -0.38
CA SER A 232 -4.10 -23.19 -1.26
C SER A 232 -4.08 -22.86 -2.76
N LEU A 233 -4.55 -21.68 -3.18
CA LEU A 233 -4.45 -21.22 -4.57
C LEU A 233 -3.03 -20.82 -4.95
N LEU A 234 -2.12 -20.68 -3.98
CA LEU A 234 -0.72 -20.35 -4.20
C LEU A 234 0.15 -21.57 -4.49
N ASP A 235 -0.41 -22.77 -4.29
CA ASP A 235 0.25 -24.06 -4.54
C ASP A 235 -0.13 -24.64 -5.92
N ALA A 236 -0.98 -23.94 -6.67
CA ALA A 236 -1.47 -24.32 -8.00
C ALA A 236 -0.67 -23.61 -9.09
#